data_20c469166d45915dee67412870f03d99
#
_entry.id   20c469166d45915dee67412870f03d99
#
_cell.length_a   1.000
_cell.length_b   1.000
_cell.length_c   1.000
_cell.angle_alpha   90.00
_cell.angle_beta   90.00
_cell.angle_gamma   90.00
#
_symmetry.space_group_name_H-M   'P 1'
#
loop_
_entity.id
_entity.type
_entity.pdbx_description
1 polymer ?
#
loop_
_entity_poly.entity_id
_entity_poly.type
_entity_poly.pdbx_seq_one_letter_code
_entity_poly.pdbx_strand_id
1 'polypeptide(L)'
;YKGILQFVAGQHDKEYVVQPLPVSNFAIRFGKKKNTLELSWKGENDPQEPTAQPREYIVYTRIGYGGFDNGTLVSKTSHTVKIEPGLVYSFKVTAVNRGGESFPSEILSAYKAKRERERVLIINGFDRVSGPAVINTFDKAGFDLEQDPGVPYLSNISFSGAQIGFDRAQAGKEGEGSLGYSGSELEGMKIAGNTFDYPFIHGKAIQAAGKYSFVSCSDEAVE
;
A
#
# COMPACT_ATOMS: atom_id res chain seq x y z
N TYR A 1 -0.76 23.33 17.14
CA TYR A 1 -1.11 24.67 16.65
C TYR A 1 -0.05 25.26 15.72
N LYS A 2 1.27 25.09 16.01
CA LYS A 2 2.35 25.65 15.17
C LYS A 2 2.26 25.20 13.73
N GLY A 3 2.02 23.92 13.45
CA GLY A 3 1.87 23.38 12.10
C GLY A 3 0.65 23.95 11.36
N ILE A 4 -0.47 24.16 12.05
CA ILE A 4 -1.66 24.79 11.48
C ILE A 4 -1.38 26.23 11.09
N LEU A 5 -0.70 26.98 11.95
CA LEU A 5 -0.33 28.37 11.64
C LEU A 5 0.64 28.47 10.46
N GLN A 6 1.61 27.56 10.38
CA GLN A 6 2.54 27.48 9.25
C GLN A 6 1.81 27.13 7.94
N PHE A 7 0.86 26.19 8.00
CA PHE A 7 0.01 25.86 6.86
C PHE A 7 -0.80 27.08 6.39
N VAL A 8 -1.50 27.77 7.29
CA VAL A 8 -2.31 28.95 6.96
C VAL A 8 -1.45 30.07 6.40
N ALA A 9 -0.29 30.35 7.01
CA ALA A 9 0.65 31.36 6.52
C ALA A 9 1.17 31.00 5.11
N GLY A 10 1.58 29.74 4.90
CA GLY A 10 2.04 29.26 3.60
C GLY A 10 0.97 29.37 2.51
N GLN A 11 -0.31 29.11 2.82
CA GLN A 11 -1.42 29.30 1.89
C GLN A 11 -1.62 30.78 1.54
N HIS A 12 -1.55 31.65 2.53
CA HIS A 12 -1.70 33.08 2.33
C HIS A 12 -0.59 33.65 1.41
N ASP A 13 0.63 33.26 1.67
CA ASP A 13 1.83 33.76 0.95
C ASP A 13 2.10 32.98 -0.36
N LYS A 14 1.24 32.00 -0.72
CA LYS A 14 1.40 31.11 -1.88
C LYS A 14 2.71 30.31 -1.89
N GLU A 15 3.30 30.12 -0.72
CA GLU A 15 4.53 29.32 -0.52
C GLU A 15 4.24 27.87 -0.13
N TYR A 16 2.97 27.56 0.19
CA TYR A 16 2.58 26.21 0.59
C TYR A 16 2.57 25.27 -0.62
N VAL A 17 3.16 24.12 -0.42
CA VAL A 17 3.20 23.03 -1.40
C VAL A 17 2.49 21.83 -0.78
N VAL A 18 1.49 21.31 -1.49
CA VAL A 18 0.77 20.09 -1.06
C VAL A 18 1.57 18.85 -1.43
N GLN A 19 1.53 17.83 -0.58
CA GLN A 19 2.11 16.53 -0.87
C GLN A 19 1.48 15.91 -2.12
N PRO A 20 2.21 15.08 -2.90
CA PRO A 20 1.68 14.46 -4.11
C PRO A 20 0.56 13.46 -3.84
N LEU A 21 -0.20 13.15 -4.89
CA LEU A 21 -1.06 11.97 -4.90
C LEU A 21 -0.21 10.69 -4.90
N PRO A 22 -0.75 9.57 -4.41
CA PRO A 22 -0.13 8.26 -4.58
C PRO A 22 0.09 7.92 -6.06
N VAL A 23 1.11 7.09 -6.32
CA VAL A 23 1.36 6.58 -7.67
C VAL A 23 0.28 5.58 -8.09
N SER A 24 0.08 5.41 -9.40
CA SER A 24 -0.81 4.42 -10.01
C SER A 24 -0.06 3.49 -10.96
N ASN A 25 -0.74 2.51 -11.55
CA ASN A 25 -0.21 1.56 -12.53
C ASN A 25 1.09 0.88 -12.04
N PHE A 26 1.16 0.56 -10.75
CA PHE A 26 2.35 -0.08 -10.20
C PHE A 26 2.48 -1.51 -10.71
N ALA A 27 3.64 -1.86 -11.23
CA ALA A 27 3.91 -3.19 -11.77
C ALA A 27 5.35 -3.64 -11.49
N ILE A 28 5.50 -4.94 -11.27
CA ILE A 28 6.78 -5.62 -11.14
C ILE A 28 6.94 -6.59 -12.29
N ARG A 29 8.11 -6.56 -12.94
CA ARG A 29 8.48 -7.50 -14.01
C ARG A 29 9.86 -8.10 -13.73
N PHE A 30 10.12 -9.28 -14.26
CA PHE A 30 11.50 -9.80 -14.28
C PHE A 30 12.35 -8.95 -15.22
N GLY A 31 13.48 -8.48 -14.71
CA GLY A 31 14.40 -7.65 -15.47
C GLY A 31 15.17 -8.45 -16.52
N LYS A 32 15.76 -7.73 -17.48
CA LYS A 32 16.62 -8.32 -18.53
C LYS A 32 17.90 -8.94 -17.97
N LYS A 33 18.44 -8.39 -16.89
CA LYS A 33 19.61 -8.95 -16.20
C LYS A 33 19.18 -10.07 -15.26
N LYS A 34 20.06 -11.07 -15.10
CA LYS A 34 19.82 -12.19 -14.21
C LYS A 34 19.56 -11.69 -12.79
N ASN A 35 18.55 -12.25 -12.15
CA ASN A 35 18.18 -11.94 -10.76
C ASN A 35 17.91 -10.44 -10.51
N THR A 36 17.24 -9.80 -11.45
CA THR A 36 16.73 -8.43 -11.27
C THR A 36 15.22 -8.38 -11.46
N LEU A 37 14.60 -7.43 -10.78
CA LEU A 37 13.23 -7.01 -10.99
C LEU A 37 13.24 -5.58 -11.55
N GLU A 38 12.34 -5.29 -12.44
CA GLU A 38 12.02 -3.95 -12.92
C GLU A 38 10.68 -3.54 -12.33
N LEU A 39 10.69 -2.48 -11.54
CA LEU A 39 9.51 -1.83 -10.99
C LEU A 39 9.16 -0.65 -11.87
N SER A 40 7.88 -0.45 -12.15
CA SER A 40 7.38 0.69 -12.93
C SER A 40 6.06 1.19 -12.35
N TRP A 41 5.83 2.48 -12.44
CA TRP A 41 4.61 3.14 -11.96
C TRP A 41 4.35 4.42 -12.74
N LYS A 42 3.22 5.04 -12.50
CA LYS A 42 2.87 6.34 -13.03
C LYS A 42 2.77 7.34 -11.89
N GLY A 43 3.37 8.52 -12.04
CA GLY A 43 3.17 9.65 -11.13
C GLY A 43 1.85 10.34 -11.47
N GLU A 44 1.05 10.63 -10.45
CA GLU A 44 -0.24 11.27 -10.62
C GLU A 44 -0.16 12.78 -10.33
N ASN A 45 -0.84 13.56 -11.15
CA ASN A 45 -1.01 14.97 -10.94
C ASN A 45 -2.43 15.25 -10.40
N ASP A 46 -2.52 16.05 -9.34
CA ASP A 46 -3.81 16.52 -8.86
C ASP A 46 -4.29 17.68 -9.77
N PRO A 47 -5.41 17.55 -10.50
CA PRO A 47 -5.91 18.60 -11.37
C PRO A 47 -6.43 19.82 -10.59
N GLN A 48 -6.73 19.66 -9.31
CA GLN A 48 -7.23 20.73 -8.45
C GLN A 48 -6.12 21.41 -7.65
N GLU A 49 -4.95 20.78 -7.54
CA GLU A 49 -3.83 21.30 -6.75
C GLU A 49 -2.50 21.22 -7.53
N PRO A 50 -2.17 22.26 -8.31
CA PRO A 50 -0.97 22.26 -9.14
C PRO A 50 0.35 22.15 -8.39
N THR A 51 0.36 22.44 -7.08
CA THR A 51 1.57 22.33 -6.26
C THR A 51 1.87 20.88 -5.84
N ALA A 52 0.89 19.97 -5.94
CA ALA A 52 0.99 18.57 -5.56
C ALA A 52 1.73 17.69 -6.57
N GLN A 53 2.44 18.28 -7.54
CA GLN A 53 3.16 17.50 -8.55
C GLN A 53 4.29 16.68 -7.92
N PRO A 54 4.40 15.37 -8.24
CA PRO A 54 5.51 14.53 -7.82
C PRO A 54 6.81 14.98 -8.49
N ARG A 55 7.90 15.00 -7.73
CA ARG A 55 9.25 15.30 -8.24
C ARG A 55 10.17 14.11 -8.18
N GLU A 56 10.02 13.32 -7.16
CA GLU A 56 10.81 12.13 -6.87
C GLU A 56 9.90 11.07 -6.27
N TYR A 57 10.43 9.88 -6.12
CA TYR A 57 9.71 8.71 -5.56
C TYR A 57 10.59 7.98 -4.57
N ILE A 58 9.99 7.34 -3.58
CA ILE A 58 10.70 6.45 -2.67
C ILE A 58 10.18 5.03 -2.89
N VAL A 59 11.09 4.13 -3.18
CA VAL A 59 10.82 2.70 -3.31
C VAL A 59 11.22 2.02 -2.00
N TYR A 60 10.26 1.47 -1.30
CA TYR A 60 10.46 0.69 -0.09
C TYR A 60 10.50 -0.80 -0.41
N THR A 61 11.44 -1.52 0.19
CA THR A 61 11.65 -2.95 0.00
C THR A 61 11.46 -3.70 1.31
N ARG A 62 10.78 -4.83 1.24
CA ARG A 62 10.65 -5.78 2.35
C ARG A 62 11.04 -7.17 1.87
N ILE A 63 11.76 -7.93 2.69
CA ILE A 63 12.13 -9.31 2.41
C ILE A 63 11.38 -10.23 3.39
N GLY A 64 10.62 -11.16 2.84
CA GLY A 64 9.84 -12.11 3.63
C GLY A 64 8.89 -11.41 4.60
N TYR A 65 8.89 -11.82 5.85
CA TYR A 65 8.08 -11.25 6.93
C TYR A 65 8.74 -10.07 7.66
N GLY A 66 9.86 -9.56 7.15
CA GLY A 66 10.54 -8.39 7.71
C GLY A 66 9.70 -7.10 7.67
N GLY A 67 10.21 -6.03 8.23
CA GLY A 67 9.70 -4.67 7.99
C GLY A 67 10.17 -4.14 6.63
N PHE A 68 9.54 -3.07 6.16
CA PHE A 68 10.08 -2.31 5.05
C PHE A 68 11.36 -1.58 5.49
N ASP A 69 12.28 -1.42 4.55
CA ASP A 69 13.50 -0.64 4.73
C ASP A 69 13.20 0.88 4.80
N ASN A 70 14.25 1.69 4.88
CA ASN A 70 14.12 3.15 4.91
C ASN A 70 13.84 3.77 3.51
N GLY A 71 13.66 2.94 2.49
CA GLY A 71 13.39 3.34 1.12
C GLY A 71 14.59 3.84 0.34
N THR A 72 14.46 3.77 -0.98
CA THR A 72 15.43 4.28 -1.95
C THR A 72 14.81 5.42 -2.74
N LEU A 73 15.40 6.62 -2.67
CA LEU A 73 14.95 7.78 -3.43
C LEU A 73 15.34 7.62 -4.90
N VAL A 74 14.38 7.83 -5.81
CA VAL A 74 14.56 7.75 -7.25
C VAL A 74 13.83 8.90 -7.96
N SER A 75 14.42 9.39 -9.06
CA SER A 75 13.85 10.51 -9.84
C SER A 75 13.04 10.06 -11.07
N LYS A 76 13.00 8.75 -11.34
CA LYS A 76 12.28 8.17 -12.47
C LYS A 76 11.08 7.37 -11.98
N THR A 77 10.12 7.16 -12.84
CA THR A 77 8.95 6.30 -12.62
C THR A 77 9.26 4.81 -12.84
N SER A 78 10.52 4.42 -12.66
CA SER A 78 10.97 3.04 -12.71
C SER A 78 12.22 2.83 -11.89
N HIS A 79 12.39 1.62 -11.36
CA HIS A 79 13.55 1.24 -10.58
C HIS A 79 13.91 -0.22 -10.81
N THR A 80 15.21 -0.53 -10.87
CA THR A 80 15.70 -1.90 -11.02
C THR A 80 16.29 -2.38 -9.71
N VAL A 81 15.78 -3.47 -9.18
CA VAL A 81 16.22 -4.08 -7.93
C VAL A 81 16.90 -5.41 -8.20
N LYS A 82 18.06 -5.64 -7.60
CA LYS A 82 18.73 -6.94 -7.59
C LYS A 82 18.13 -7.80 -6.47
N ILE A 83 17.79 -9.04 -6.78
CA ILE A 83 17.16 -9.97 -5.86
C ILE A 83 17.95 -11.27 -5.71
N GLU A 84 17.72 -11.97 -4.61
CA GLU A 84 18.22 -13.31 -4.37
C GLU A 84 17.13 -14.34 -4.66
N PRO A 85 17.40 -15.36 -5.52
CA PRO A 85 16.45 -16.43 -5.75
C PRO A 85 16.15 -17.20 -4.47
N GLY A 86 14.87 -17.49 -4.24
CA GLY A 86 14.40 -18.20 -3.07
C GLY A 86 13.79 -17.31 -1.99
N LEU A 87 13.91 -15.98 -2.11
CA LEU A 87 13.30 -15.01 -1.20
C LEU A 87 12.12 -14.31 -1.87
N VAL A 88 11.06 -14.06 -1.12
CA VAL A 88 9.94 -13.21 -1.54
C VAL A 88 10.27 -11.76 -1.18
N TYR A 89 10.19 -10.90 -2.17
CA TYR A 89 10.35 -9.45 -2.03
C TYR A 89 9.00 -8.78 -2.14
N SER A 90 8.76 -7.78 -1.32
CA SER A 90 7.58 -6.91 -1.41
C SER A 90 8.03 -5.47 -1.55
N PHE A 91 7.26 -4.70 -2.32
CA PHE A 91 7.57 -3.31 -2.63
C PHE A 91 6.32 -2.46 -2.48
N LYS A 92 6.52 -1.22 -2.06
CA LYS A 92 5.56 -0.12 -2.14
C LYS A 92 6.30 1.12 -2.60
N VAL A 93 5.59 2.02 -3.24
CA VAL A 93 6.15 3.25 -3.79
C VAL A 93 5.36 4.44 -3.28
N THR A 94 6.04 5.50 -2.93
CA THR A 94 5.46 6.80 -2.62
C THR A 94 6.00 7.86 -3.57
N ALA A 95 5.23 8.92 -3.78
CA ALA A 95 5.67 10.10 -4.51
C ALA A 95 6.08 11.20 -3.53
N VAL A 96 7.06 12.00 -3.89
CA VAL A 96 7.64 13.04 -3.02
C VAL A 96 7.77 14.36 -3.74
N ASN A 97 7.49 15.44 -3.01
CA ASN A 97 7.82 16.81 -3.38
C ASN A 97 8.20 17.62 -2.13
N ARG A 98 8.33 18.95 -2.26
CA ARG A 98 8.62 19.83 -1.12
C ARG A 98 7.52 19.87 -0.06
N GLY A 99 6.30 19.50 -0.40
CA GLY A 99 5.14 19.44 0.50
C GLY A 99 5.11 18.18 1.36
N GLY A 100 5.88 17.16 0.99
CA GLY A 100 5.98 15.91 1.74
C GLY A 100 5.91 14.67 0.86
N GLU A 101 5.64 13.56 1.51
CA GLU A 101 5.51 12.23 0.94
C GLU A 101 4.03 11.84 0.84
N SER A 102 3.64 11.25 -0.28
CA SER A 102 2.28 10.74 -0.54
C SER A 102 1.95 9.54 0.34
N PHE A 103 0.66 9.17 0.38
CA PHE A 103 0.31 7.81 0.78
C PHE A 103 0.98 6.80 -0.16
N PRO A 104 1.29 5.58 0.32
CA PRO A 104 1.93 4.57 -0.51
C PRO A 104 0.98 4.00 -1.57
N SER A 105 1.58 3.42 -2.62
CA SER A 105 0.90 2.48 -3.50
C SER A 105 0.42 1.25 -2.74
N GLU A 106 -0.32 0.38 -3.41
CA GLU A 106 -0.52 -1.00 -2.98
C GLU A 106 0.82 -1.71 -2.78
N ILE A 107 0.81 -2.77 -1.96
CA ILE A 107 2.00 -3.61 -1.74
C ILE A 107 2.01 -4.72 -2.76
N LEU A 108 2.96 -4.67 -3.69
CA LEU A 108 3.20 -5.71 -4.67
C LEU A 108 4.37 -6.59 -4.27
N SER A 109 4.36 -7.85 -4.72
CA SER A 109 5.40 -8.81 -4.37
C SER A 109 5.92 -9.58 -5.57
N ALA A 110 7.13 -10.11 -5.45
CA ALA A 110 7.75 -10.94 -6.46
C ALA A 110 8.64 -12.01 -5.82
N TYR A 111 8.81 -13.10 -6.53
CA TYR A 111 9.64 -14.22 -6.12
C TYR A 111 10.30 -14.89 -7.32
N LYS A 112 11.57 -15.18 -7.21
CA LYS A 112 12.32 -15.97 -8.18
C LYS A 112 12.64 -17.34 -7.59
N ALA A 113 12.09 -18.39 -8.18
CA ALA A 113 12.41 -19.76 -7.78
C ALA A 113 13.87 -20.10 -8.14
N LYS A 114 14.55 -20.86 -7.28
CA LYS A 114 15.90 -21.38 -7.55
C LYS A 114 15.91 -22.33 -8.74
N ARG A 115 14.81 -23.08 -8.94
CA ARG A 115 14.58 -23.98 -10.06
C ARG A 115 13.22 -23.68 -10.68
N GLU A 116 13.18 -22.62 -11.49
CA GLU A 116 11.97 -22.17 -12.14
C GLU A 116 11.55 -23.12 -13.26
N ARG A 117 10.27 -23.50 -13.29
CA ARG A 117 9.62 -24.17 -14.41
C ARG A 117 8.73 -23.21 -15.17
N GLU A 118 7.91 -22.46 -14.43
CA GLU A 118 6.91 -21.56 -15.00
C GLU A 118 6.84 -20.27 -14.19
N ARG A 119 6.15 -19.28 -14.72
CA ARG A 119 5.93 -17.97 -14.12
C ARG A 119 4.44 -17.71 -13.93
N VAL A 120 4.11 -17.08 -12.82
CA VAL A 120 2.76 -16.66 -12.46
C VAL A 120 2.73 -15.13 -12.39
N LEU A 121 1.71 -14.52 -12.94
CA LEU A 121 1.36 -13.13 -12.70
C LEU A 121 0.24 -13.09 -11.67
N ILE A 122 0.41 -12.30 -10.63
CA ILE A 122 -0.64 -11.96 -9.67
C ILE A 122 -1.12 -10.55 -10.02
N ILE A 123 -2.37 -10.43 -10.42
CA ILE A 123 -3.02 -9.14 -10.62
C ILE A 123 -3.70 -8.77 -9.30
N ASN A 124 -3.32 -7.65 -8.73
CA ASN A 124 -3.86 -7.14 -7.48
C ASN A 124 -4.96 -6.14 -7.79
N GLY A 125 -6.22 -6.54 -7.56
CA GLY A 125 -7.40 -5.68 -7.70
C GLY A 125 -7.80 -5.00 -6.39
N PHE A 126 -6.91 -4.96 -5.41
CA PHE A 126 -7.08 -4.20 -4.18
C PHE A 126 -6.15 -2.99 -4.20
N ASP A 127 -6.76 -1.85 -4.32
CA ASP A 127 -6.06 -0.58 -4.29
C ASP A 127 -5.48 -0.27 -2.90
N ARG A 128 -5.19 0.96 -2.70
CA ARG A 128 -4.72 1.51 -1.43
C ARG A 128 -5.79 1.36 -0.34
N VAL A 129 -5.33 1.43 0.89
CA VAL A 129 -6.21 1.62 2.03
C VAL A 129 -7.13 2.81 1.77
N SER A 130 -8.44 2.56 1.68
CA SER A 130 -9.46 3.58 1.52
C SER A 130 -10.17 3.87 2.84
N GLY A 131 -10.63 5.10 3.01
CA GLY A 131 -11.58 5.43 4.06
C GLY A 131 -12.96 4.82 3.77
N PRO A 132 -13.87 4.88 4.74
CA PRO A 132 -15.25 4.46 4.53
C PRO A 132 -15.95 5.37 3.51
N ALA A 133 -17.08 4.89 2.95
CA ALA A 133 -17.91 5.68 2.05
C ALA A 133 -18.35 6.98 2.72
N VAL A 134 -18.14 8.08 2.02
CA VAL A 134 -18.44 9.43 2.56
C VAL A 134 -19.87 9.80 2.23
N ILE A 135 -20.63 10.18 3.25
CA ILE A 135 -21.91 10.87 3.10
C ILE A 135 -21.64 12.38 3.19
N ASN A 136 -21.94 13.11 2.14
CA ASN A 136 -21.83 14.55 2.12
C ASN A 136 -23.02 15.16 1.37
N THR A 137 -24.17 15.21 2.04
CA THR A 137 -25.42 15.80 1.54
C THR A 137 -25.72 17.10 2.27
N PHE A 138 -26.73 17.83 1.81
CA PHE A 138 -27.12 19.09 2.44
C PHE A 138 -27.52 18.93 3.92
N ASP A 139 -28.13 17.81 4.27
CA ASP A 139 -28.70 17.52 5.58
C ASP A 139 -27.87 16.52 6.42
N LYS A 140 -26.91 15.83 5.79
CA LYS A 140 -26.10 14.80 6.43
C LYS A 140 -24.66 14.87 5.97
N ALA A 141 -23.76 14.73 6.94
CA ALA A 141 -22.35 14.57 6.70
C ALA A 141 -21.78 13.48 7.62
N GLY A 142 -20.90 12.63 7.10
CA GLY A 142 -20.31 11.55 7.86
C GLY A 142 -19.83 10.40 6.97
N PHE A 143 -19.87 9.20 7.54
CA PHE A 143 -19.43 7.99 6.85
C PHE A 143 -20.55 6.95 6.84
N ASP A 144 -20.76 6.33 5.69
CA ASP A 144 -21.66 5.18 5.55
C ASP A 144 -20.86 3.88 5.74
N LEU A 145 -20.81 3.42 6.96
CA LEU A 145 -20.10 2.21 7.32
C LEU A 145 -20.84 0.92 6.95
N GLU A 146 -22.09 1.01 6.52
CA GLU A 146 -22.88 -0.14 6.05
C GLU A 146 -22.64 -0.40 4.58
N GLN A 147 -22.51 0.67 3.79
CA GLN A 147 -22.24 0.55 2.36
C GLN A 147 -20.76 0.24 2.09
N ASP A 148 -19.86 0.94 2.76
CA ASP A 148 -18.43 0.71 2.68
C ASP A 148 -17.77 1.11 4.00
N PRO A 149 -17.39 0.14 4.84
CA PRO A 149 -16.73 0.43 6.12
C PRO A 149 -15.29 0.94 5.93
N GLY A 150 -14.79 0.94 4.73
CA GLY A 150 -13.38 1.19 4.47
C GLY A 150 -12.51 0.06 5.01
N VAL A 151 -11.23 0.37 5.25
CA VAL A 151 -10.32 -0.54 5.93
C VAL A 151 -10.28 -0.17 7.40
N PRO A 152 -10.98 -0.88 8.26
CA PRO A 152 -10.91 -0.61 9.68
C PRO A 152 -9.51 -0.91 10.20
N TYR A 153 -9.01 -0.07 11.08
CA TYR A 153 -7.82 -0.39 11.86
C TYR A 153 -8.21 -1.48 12.87
N LEU A 154 -7.77 -2.72 12.61
CA LEU A 154 -8.23 -3.88 13.36
C LEU A 154 -7.19 -4.32 14.38
N SER A 155 -7.61 -4.39 15.63
CA SER A 155 -6.88 -5.09 16.68
C SER A 155 -7.14 -6.61 16.68
N ASN A 156 -8.14 -7.07 15.93
CA ASN A 156 -8.52 -8.48 15.87
C ASN A 156 -8.06 -9.12 14.56
N ILE A 157 -7.24 -10.16 14.66
CA ILE A 157 -6.67 -10.87 13.52
C ILE A 157 -7.73 -11.57 12.63
N SER A 158 -8.89 -11.93 13.17
CA SER A 158 -9.97 -12.58 12.40
C SER A 158 -10.58 -11.67 11.34
N PHE A 159 -10.38 -10.37 11.45
CA PHE A 159 -10.80 -9.38 10.47
C PHE A 159 -9.74 -9.02 9.44
N SER A 160 -8.58 -9.62 9.52
CA SER A 160 -7.48 -9.31 8.61
C SER A 160 -7.85 -9.60 7.17
N GLY A 161 -7.87 -8.59 6.34
CA GLY A 161 -8.15 -8.69 4.91
C GLY A 161 -9.60 -8.94 4.54
N ALA A 162 -10.51 -8.95 5.51
CA ALA A 162 -11.93 -9.04 5.23
C ALA A 162 -12.57 -7.66 5.46
N GLN A 163 -13.31 -7.19 4.48
CA GLN A 163 -14.27 -6.12 4.66
C GLN A 163 -15.47 -6.70 5.42
N ILE A 164 -15.31 -6.91 6.68
CA ILE A 164 -16.39 -7.42 7.50
C ILE A 164 -17.04 -6.23 8.18
N GLY A 165 -18.33 -6.09 7.99
CA GLY A 165 -19.11 -5.26 8.85
C GLY A 165 -18.87 -5.72 10.29
N PHE A 166 -18.23 -4.89 11.11
CA PHE A 166 -18.10 -5.22 12.50
C PHE A 166 -19.46 -5.15 13.18
N ASP A 167 -19.67 -6.04 14.15
CA ASP A 167 -20.87 -5.99 14.96
C ASP A 167 -20.82 -4.78 15.90
N ARG A 168 -21.69 -3.79 15.66
CA ARG A 168 -21.82 -2.60 16.53
C ARG A 168 -22.06 -2.94 17.99
N ALA A 169 -22.72 -4.03 18.27
CA ALA A 169 -22.97 -4.50 19.63
C ALA A 169 -21.69 -4.91 20.35
N GLN A 170 -20.65 -5.21 19.59
CA GLN A 170 -19.33 -5.57 20.08
C GLN A 170 -18.32 -4.41 20.07
N ALA A 171 -18.71 -3.25 19.57
CA ALA A 171 -17.82 -2.09 19.56
C ALA A 171 -17.37 -1.73 20.98
N GLY A 172 -16.06 -1.60 21.20
CA GLY A 172 -15.46 -1.34 22.51
C GLY A 172 -15.46 -2.53 23.48
N LYS A 173 -15.75 -3.75 23.02
CA LYS A 173 -15.65 -4.98 23.79
C LYS A 173 -14.52 -5.85 23.26
N GLU A 174 -14.02 -6.75 24.08
CA GLU A 174 -13.10 -7.78 23.65
C GLU A 174 -13.88 -8.97 23.07
N GLY A 175 -13.29 -9.66 22.11
CA GLY A 175 -13.81 -10.90 21.58
C GLY A 175 -14.02 -10.93 20.08
N GLU A 176 -14.52 -12.05 19.61
CA GLU A 176 -14.81 -12.28 18.21
C GLU A 176 -15.88 -11.32 17.70
N GLY A 177 -15.66 -10.73 16.53
CA GLY A 177 -16.57 -9.75 15.95
C GLY A 177 -16.42 -8.32 16.49
N SER A 178 -15.48 -8.07 17.41
CA SER A 178 -15.20 -6.74 17.94
C SER A 178 -14.01 -6.08 17.25
N LEU A 179 -14.02 -4.75 17.20
CA LEU A 179 -12.81 -3.96 16.88
C LEU A 179 -11.83 -3.91 18.06
N GLY A 180 -12.24 -4.42 19.20
CA GLY A 180 -11.47 -4.42 20.42
C GLY A 180 -11.20 -3.02 20.98
N TYR A 181 -10.59 -2.98 22.12
CA TYR A 181 -9.82 -1.83 22.55
C TYR A 181 -8.45 -1.93 21.87
N SER A 182 -7.81 -0.82 21.59
CA SER A 182 -6.39 -0.80 21.22
C SER A 182 -5.56 -1.29 22.42
N GLY A 183 -5.53 -2.59 22.59
CA GLY A 183 -4.78 -3.26 23.65
C GLY A 183 -3.32 -3.44 23.28
N SER A 184 -2.47 -3.59 24.27
CA SER A 184 -1.04 -3.84 24.06
C SER A 184 -0.73 -5.27 23.63
N GLU A 185 -1.70 -6.18 23.68
CA GLU A 185 -1.52 -7.61 23.34
C GLU A 185 -1.18 -7.85 21.88
N LEU A 186 -1.54 -6.93 20.99
CA LEU A 186 -1.22 -7.00 19.56
C LEU A 186 -0.06 -6.08 19.16
N GLU A 187 0.54 -5.37 20.12
CA GLU A 187 1.69 -4.51 19.86
C GLU A 187 2.86 -5.31 19.30
N GLY A 188 3.38 -4.86 18.16
CA GLY A 188 4.45 -5.55 17.44
C GLY A 188 4.03 -6.83 16.70
N MET A 189 2.79 -7.28 16.81
CA MET A 189 2.29 -8.41 16.03
C MET A 189 2.00 -8.00 14.59
N LYS A 190 2.35 -8.89 13.66
CA LYS A 190 1.99 -8.73 12.24
C LYS A 190 0.64 -9.39 12.03
N ILE A 191 -0.36 -8.57 11.71
CA ILE A 191 -1.69 -9.04 11.41
C ILE A 191 -1.79 -9.21 9.90
N ALA A 192 -1.88 -10.46 9.43
CA ALA A 192 -2.01 -10.77 8.02
C ALA A 192 -3.29 -10.15 7.46
N GLY A 193 -3.21 -9.63 6.22
CA GLY A 193 -4.35 -9.04 5.52
C GLY A 193 -4.71 -7.61 5.94
N ASN A 194 -4.21 -7.12 7.06
CA ASN A 194 -4.46 -5.75 7.50
C ASN A 194 -3.60 -4.70 6.76
N THR A 195 -2.70 -5.16 5.95
CA THR A 195 -1.79 -4.33 5.14
C THR A 195 -2.14 -4.34 3.66
N PHE A 196 -3.18 -5.09 3.25
CA PHE A 196 -3.53 -5.31 1.84
C PHE A 196 -2.39 -5.86 0.99
N ASP A 197 -1.50 -6.64 1.58
CA ASP A 197 -0.39 -7.29 0.87
C ASP A 197 -0.76 -8.71 0.38
N TYR A 198 -1.94 -8.83 -0.24
CA TYR A 198 -2.41 -10.10 -0.80
C TYR A 198 -1.42 -10.73 -1.78
N PRO A 199 -0.71 -9.98 -2.63
CA PRO A 199 0.34 -10.56 -3.49
C PRO A 199 1.43 -11.28 -2.70
N PHE A 200 1.76 -10.82 -1.49
CA PHE A 200 2.69 -11.52 -0.61
C PHE A 200 2.11 -12.84 -0.08
N ILE A 201 0.85 -12.81 0.38
CA ILE A 201 0.18 -14.00 0.93
C ILE A 201 0.05 -15.10 -0.13
N HIS A 202 -0.49 -14.76 -1.30
CA HIS A 202 -0.57 -15.69 -2.43
C HIS A 202 0.80 -16.12 -2.92
N GLY A 203 1.74 -15.19 -2.94
CA GLY A 203 3.13 -15.44 -3.30
C GLY A 203 3.84 -16.43 -2.39
N LYS A 204 3.53 -16.43 -1.09
CA LYS A 204 4.03 -17.44 -0.14
C LYS A 204 3.52 -18.83 -0.47
N ALA A 205 2.27 -18.97 -0.88
CA ALA A 205 1.73 -20.26 -1.33
C ALA A 205 2.43 -20.74 -2.61
N ILE A 206 2.67 -19.84 -3.58
CA ILE A 206 3.42 -20.15 -4.80
C ILE A 206 4.86 -20.54 -4.48
N GLN A 207 5.53 -19.84 -3.56
CA GLN A 207 6.87 -20.20 -3.08
C GLN A 207 6.89 -21.59 -2.49
N ALA A 208 5.91 -21.95 -1.69
CA ALA A 208 5.82 -23.28 -1.05
C ALA A 208 5.68 -24.40 -2.08
N ALA A 209 5.03 -24.17 -3.22
CA ALA A 209 4.96 -25.11 -4.33
C ALA A 209 6.32 -25.37 -5.02
N GLY A 210 7.30 -24.49 -4.83
CA GLY A 210 8.72 -24.72 -5.12
C GLY A 210 9.13 -24.70 -6.61
N LYS A 211 8.19 -24.54 -7.54
CA LYS A 211 8.43 -24.68 -8.99
C LYS A 211 8.14 -23.41 -9.80
N TYR A 212 7.48 -22.45 -9.20
CA TYR A 212 6.97 -21.28 -9.88
C TYR A 212 7.66 -20.02 -9.37
N SER A 213 8.05 -19.14 -10.28
CA SER A 213 8.36 -17.75 -9.95
C SER A 213 7.11 -16.91 -10.14
N PHE A 214 7.01 -15.79 -9.43
CA PHE A 214 5.91 -14.87 -9.67
C PHE A 214 6.36 -13.42 -9.64
N VAL A 215 5.60 -12.58 -10.28
CA VAL A 215 5.56 -11.13 -10.15
C VAL A 215 4.12 -10.68 -9.95
N SER A 216 3.93 -9.46 -9.51
CA SER A 216 2.58 -8.89 -9.39
C SER A 216 2.50 -7.50 -10.01
N CYS A 217 1.29 -7.08 -10.33
CA CYS A 217 0.97 -5.74 -10.78
C CYS A 217 -0.39 -5.31 -10.21
N SER A 218 -0.66 -4.01 -10.19
CA SER A 218 -2.02 -3.51 -10.00
C SER A 218 -2.88 -3.88 -11.22
N ASP A 219 -4.19 -3.93 -11.07
CA ASP A 219 -5.12 -4.16 -12.17
C ASP A 219 -5.06 -3.04 -13.20
N GLU A 220 -4.92 -1.80 -12.79
CA GLU A 220 -4.72 -0.63 -13.65
C GLU A 220 -3.50 -0.78 -14.60
N ALA A 221 -2.51 -1.58 -14.24
CA ALA A 221 -1.31 -1.80 -15.03
C ALA A 221 -1.45 -2.90 -16.11
N VAL A 222 -2.62 -3.51 -16.20
CA VAL A 222 -2.93 -4.59 -17.17
C VAL A 222 -3.66 -4.06 -18.39
N GLU A 223 -4.19 -2.85 -18.35
CA GLU A 223 -4.91 -2.19 -19.45
C GLU A 223 -4.01 -1.80 -20.64
#